data_99186e1ac0eb5040d325a236dd3e4f6b
#
_entry.id   99186e1ac0eb5040d325a236dd3e4f6b
#
_cell.length_a   1.000
_cell.length_b   1.000
_cell.length_c   1.000
_cell.angle_alpha   90.00
_cell.angle_beta   90.00
_cell.angle_gamma   90.00
#
_symmetry.space_group_name_H-M   'P 1'
#
loop_
_entity.id
_entity.type
_entity.pdbx_description
1 polymer ?
#
loop_
_entity_poly.entity_id
_entity_poly.type
_entity_poly.pdbx_seq_one_letter_code
_entity_poly.pdbx_strand_id
1 'polypeptide(L)'
;MRPRLAALLLAALSGPAAGAPDRTLTIAAAANLKPALEHLVEGFVAAHHGVEVRASYGASGTFAAQLRNGAPYDLFLSADAGLPARLAADGLADGAPFTYALGTLVLWVPNGSPLDLGKAGLAALADPAVRKVAIANPALAPYGAASVEALRSAGLEAAVRRKLVRGQSVAQAAQFALSGNVQAALLPLSLAQAPPLSGAGRHLVVPPASHRPIEQAGLVLAASREKALARSFARWLLGPPGREVLARSGYALPPR
;
A
#
# COMPACT_ATOMS: atom_id res chain seq x y z
N MET A 1 67.34 28.41 -29.64
CA MET A 1 66.59 27.88 -28.49
C MET A 1 65.14 27.71 -28.90
N ARG A 2 64.64 26.50 -29.03
CA ARG A 2 63.22 26.19 -29.37
C ARG A 2 62.56 25.55 -28.13
N PRO A 3 61.45 26.03 -27.63
CA PRO A 3 60.76 25.37 -26.53
C PRO A 3 59.95 24.17 -27.03
N ARG A 4 60.09 23.03 -26.36
CA ARG A 4 59.31 21.82 -26.55
C ARG A 4 57.94 21.97 -25.85
N LEU A 5 56.84 21.97 -26.58
CA LEU A 5 55.49 21.81 -26.04
C LEU A 5 55.33 20.35 -25.59
N ALA A 6 55.10 20.13 -24.32
CA ALA A 6 54.63 18.86 -23.75
C ALA A 6 53.10 18.80 -23.89
N ALA A 7 52.58 17.87 -24.71
CA ALA A 7 51.15 17.60 -24.82
C ALA A 7 50.77 16.66 -23.65
N LEU A 8 49.95 17.17 -22.70
CA LEU A 8 49.31 16.34 -21.70
C LEU A 8 48.09 15.64 -22.34
N LEU A 9 48.17 14.31 -22.50
CA LEU A 9 47.01 13.47 -22.82
C LEU A 9 46.12 13.35 -21.55
N LEU A 10 44.94 13.97 -21.55
CA LEU A 10 43.88 13.71 -20.59
C LEU A 10 43.18 12.42 -21.01
N ALA A 11 43.45 11.31 -20.34
CA ALA A 11 42.68 10.08 -20.49
C ALA A 11 41.32 10.27 -19.77
N ALA A 12 40.27 10.47 -20.58
CA ALA A 12 38.90 10.47 -20.09
C ALA A 12 38.52 9.05 -19.60
N LEU A 13 38.42 8.86 -18.30
CA LEU A 13 37.83 7.68 -17.71
C LEU A 13 36.30 7.70 -17.97
N SER A 14 35.90 7.12 -19.12
CA SER A 14 34.50 6.81 -19.40
C SER A 14 34.10 5.63 -18.48
N GLY A 15 33.53 5.93 -17.32
CA GLY A 15 32.82 4.93 -16.53
C GLY A 15 31.63 4.38 -17.34
N PRO A 16 31.21 3.12 -17.14
CA PRO A 16 30.03 2.59 -17.82
C PRO A 16 28.84 3.46 -17.48
N ALA A 17 28.27 4.12 -18.48
CA ALA A 17 26.97 4.77 -18.37
C ALA A 17 25.97 3.66 -18.00
N ALA A 18 25.28 3.79 -16.87
CA ALA A 18 24.16 2.93 -16.55
C ALA A 18 23.17 3.06 -17.72
N GLY A 19 23.06 2.02 -18.55
CA GLY A 19 22.15 1.99 -19.68
C GLY A 19 20.73 2.24 -19.22
N ALA A 20 19.90 2.88 -20.08
CA ALA A 20 18.47 2.98 -19.80
C ALA A 20 17.90 1.57 -19.57
N PRO A 21 16.91 1.41 -18.68
CA PRO A 21 16.32 0.10 -18.41
C PRO A 21 15.71 -0.47 -19.71
N ASP A 22 16.00 -1.73 -19.99
CA ASP A 22 15.50 -2.41 -21.19
C ASP A 22 13.98 -2.58 -21.15
N ARG A 23 13.41 -2.71 -19.94
CA ARG A 23 12.00 -2.98 -19.70
C ARG A 23 11.50 -2.25 -18.44
N THR A 24 10.31 -1.69 -18.52
CA THR A 24 9.67 -0.98 -17.39
C THR A 24 8.34 -1.64 -17.05
N LEU A 25 8.16 -2.05 -15.78
CA LEU A 25 6.89 -2.54 -15.23
C LEU A 25 6.18 -1.39 -14.50
N THR A 26 4.94 -1.11 -14.90
CA THR A 26 4.10 -0.09 -14.25
C THR A 26 3.05 -0.75 -13.35
N ILE A 27 3.03 -0.38 -12.07
CA ILE A 27 2.13 -0.98 -11.07
C ILE A 27 1.18 0.07 -10.50
N ALA A 28 -0.13 -0.20 -10.57
CA ALA A 28 -1.13 0.50 -9.76
C ALA A 28 -1.28 -0.25 -8.43
N ALA A 29 -0.88 0.33 -7.31
CA ALA A 29 -0.86 -0.33 -6.03
C ALA A 29 -1.71 0.38 -4.97
N ALA A 30 -2.48 -0.38 -4.20
CA ALA A 30 -3.15 0.14 -3.02
C ALA A 30 -2.13 0.76 -2.05
N ALA A 31 -2.43 1.95 -1.53
CA ALA A 31 -1.47 2.76 -0.76
C ALA A 31 -0.98 2.10 0.54
N ASN A 32 -1.74 1.13 1.08
CA ASN A 32 -1.28 0.34 2.23
C ASN A 32 -0.08 -0.55 1.90
N LEU A 33 0.10 -0.90 0.61
CA LEU A 33 1.18 -1.79 0.18
C LEU A 33 2.52 -1.05 0.06
N LYS A 34 2.54 0.29 0.07
CA LYS A 34 3.75 1.07 -0.20
C LYS A 34 4.99 0.60 0.56
N PRO A 35 5.00 0.43 1.90
CA PRO A 35 6.20 0.02 2.62
C PRO A 35 6.71 -1.37 2.20
N ALA A 36 5.80 -2.31 1.95
CA ALA A 36 6.16 -3.65 1.50
C ALA A 36 6.60 -3.68 0.04
N LEU A 37 5.90 -2.93 -0.84
CA LEU A 37 6.17 -2.93 -2.27
C LEU A 37 7.54 -2.34 -2.60
N GLU A 38 8.01 -1.34 -1.85
CA GLU A 38 9.35 -0.79 -2.02
C GLU A 38 10.41 -1.88 -1.82
N HIS A 39 10.34 -2.68 -0.76
CA HIS A 39 11.25 -3.82 -0.54
C HIS A 39 11.07 -4.96 -1.55
N LEU A 40 9.83 -5.22 -1.98
CA LEU A 40 9.54 -6.21 -3.03
C LEU A 40 10.18 -5.82 -4.35
N VAL A 41 10.09 -4.54 -4.72
CA VAL A 41 10.69 -3.99 -5.94
C VAL A 41 12.21 -4.06 -5.88
N GLU A 42 12.81 -3.65 -4.76
CA GLU A 42 14.27 -3.74 -4.56
C GLU A 42 14.77 -5.18 -4.78
N GLY A 43 14.14 -6.16 -4.12
CA GLY A 43 14.51 -7.57 -4.27
C GLY A 43 14.26 -8.12 -5.67
N PHE A 44 13.16 -7.71 -6.33
CA PHE A 44 12.84 -8.14 -7.69
C PHE A 44 13.84 -7.58 -8.70
N VAL A 45 14.15 -6.29 -8.65
CA VAL A 45 15.09 -5.62 -9.56
C VAL A 45 16.51 -6.17 -9.38
N ALA A 46 16.93 -6.46 -8.14
CA ALA A 46 18.22 -7.09 -7.87
C ALA A 46 18.35 -8.49 -8.53
N ALA A 47 17.24 -9.23 -8.66
CA ALA A 47 17.19 -10.54 -9.29
C ALA A 47 16.91 -10.50 -10.81
N HIS A 48 16.55 -9.32 -11.37
CA HIS A 48 16.14 -9.16 -12.77
C HIS A 48 16.83 -7.92 -13.38
N HIS A 49 18.06 -8.11 -13.86
CA HIS A 49 18.85 -7.00 -14.46
C HIS A 49 18.13 -6.36 -15.67
N GLY A 50 18.34 -5.08 -15.85
CA GLY A 50 17.72 -4.30 -16.95
C GLY A 50 16.24 -3.98 -16.76
N VAL A 51 15.66 -4.28 -15.58
CA VAL A 51 14.25 -4.00 -15.25
C VAL A 51 14.14 -2.78 -14.35
N GLU A 52 13.23 -1.87 -14.72
CA GLU A 52 12.72 -0.80 -13.85
C GLU A 52 11.28 -1.13 -13.41
N VAL A 53 10.92 -0.83 -12.17
CA VAL A 53 9.54 -0.93 -11.67
C VAL A 53 9.08 0.44 -11.20
N ARG A 54 7.99 0.92 -11.77
CA ARG A 54 7.34 2.19 -11.40
C ARG A 54 6.00 1.90 -10.75
N ALA A 55 5.86 2.23 -9.47
CA ALA A 55 4.62 2.03 -8.74
C ALA A 55 3.92 3.36 -8.45
N SER A 56 2.61 3.41 -8.74
CA SER A 56 1.72 4.48 -8.31
C SER A 56 0.89 4.00 -7.12
N TYR A 57 0.72 4.85 -6.10
CA TYR A 57 0.02 4.48 -4.87
C TYR A 57 -1.25 5.29 -4.68
N GLY A 58 -2.37 4.62 -4.39
CA GLY A 58 -3.67 5.28 -4.23
C GLY A 58 -4.73 4.38 -3.61
N ALA A 59 -5.99 4.82 -3.66
CA ALA A 59 -7.11 3.98 -3.28
C ALA A 59 -7.40 2.93 -4.36
N SER A 60 -7.70 1.69 -3.94
CA SER A 60 -7.99 0.59 -4.87
C SER A 60 -9.16 0.88 -5.79
N GLY A 61 -10.24 1.51 -5.27
CA GLY A 61 -11.40 1.87 -6.07
C GLY A 61 -11.11 2.95 -7.12
N THR A 62 -10.22 3.90 -6.80
CA THR A 62 -9.76 4.93 -7.75
C THR A 62 -8.99 4.29 -8.91
N PHE A 63 -8.05 3.38 -8.60
CA PHE A 63 -7.33 2.67 -9.66
C PHE A 63 -8.24 1.77 -10.49
N ALA A 64 -9.18 1.07 -9.87
CA ALA A 64 -10.14 0.25 -10.62
C ALA A 64 -10.96 1.09 -11.62
N ALA A 65 -11.37 2.32 -11.25
CA ALA A 65 -12.04 3.24 -12.15
C ALA A 65 -11.11 3.72 -13.28
N GLN A 66 -9.86 4.07 -12.97
CA GLN A 66 -8.87 4.47 -13.98
C GLN A 66 -8.57 3.34 -14.98
N LEU A 67 -8.46 2.09 -14.51
CA LEU A 67 -8.20 0.92 -15.35
C LEU A 67 -9.37 0.64 -16.31
N ARG A 68 -10.62 0.80 -15.87
CA ARG A 68 -11.78 0.75 -16.77
C ARG A 68 -11.77 1.81 -17.85
N ASN A 69 -11.13 2.96 -17.57
CA ASN A 69 -10.94 4.05 -18.52
C ASN A 69 -9.61 3.96 -19.30
N GLY A 70 -8.94 2.80 -19.28
CA GLY A 70 -7.76 2.54 -20.10
C GLY A 70 -6.45 3.10 -19.55
N ALA A 71 -6.33 3.34 -18.24
CA ALA A 71 -5.06 3.78 -17.64
C ALA A 71 -3.94 2.75 -17.91
N PRO A 72 -2.73 3.21 -18.33
CA PRO A 72 -1.68 2.34 -18.87
C PRO A 72 -0.82 1.72 -17.76
N TYR A 73 -1.40 0.81 -17.00
CA TYR A 73 -0.67 -0.01 -16.02
C TYR A 73 -0.53 -1.45 -16.53
N ASP A 74 0.48 -2.16 -16.04
CA ASP A 74 0.75 -3.56 -16.36
C ASP A 74 0.19 -4.51 -15.30
N LEU A 75 0.26 -4.08 -14.03
CA LEU A 75 -0.16 -4.85 -12.87
C LEU A 75 -1.00 -3.98 -11.93
N PHE A 76 -2.10 -4.53 -11.44
CA PHE A 76 -2.92 -3.94 -10.38
C PHE A 76 -2.80 -4.76 -9.09
N LEU A 77 -2.43 -4.10 -7.98
CA LEU A 77 -2.35 -4.68 -6.64
C LEU A 77 -3.34 -3.98 -5.73
N SER A 78 -4.47 -4.62 -5.50
CA SER A 78 -5.63 -4.09 -4.77
C SER A 78 -5.64 -4.54 -3.31
N ALA A 79 -6.21 -3.71 -2.44
CA ALA A 79 -6.57 -4.07 -1.06
C ALA A 79 -7.99 -4.67 -0.94
N ASP A 80 -8.60 -5.06 -2.06
CA ASP A 80 -9.94 -5.67 -2.16
C ASP A 80 -9.93 -6.68 -3.30
N ALA A 81 -10.15 -7.95 -3.02
CA ALA A 81 -10.19 -9.01 -4.02
C ALA A 81 -11.36 -8.87 -5.01
N GLY A 82 -12.45 -8.23 -4.60
CA GLY A 82 -13.60 -7.98 -5.45
C GLY A 82 -13.32 -7.03 -6.62
N LEU A 83 -12.36 -6.10 -6.48
CA LEU A 83 -12.02 -5.17 -7.57
C LEU A 83 -11.29 -5.86 -8.72
N PRO A 84 -10.20 -6.63 -8.50
CA PRO A 84 -9.59 -7.45 -9.55
C PRO A 84 -10.56 -8.46 -10.18
N ALA A 85 -11.43 -9.09 -9.39
CA ALA A 85 -12.42 -10.01 -9.90
C ALA A 85 -13.41 -9.34 -10.87
N ARG A 86 -13.91 -8.12 -10.53
CA ARG A 86 -14.77 -7.35 -11.43
C ARG A 86 -14.06 -6.91 -12.70
N LEU A 87 -12.80 -6.43 -12.60
CA LEU A 87 -12.03 -6.07 -13.79
C LEU A 87 -11.78 -7.28 -14.70
N ALA A 88 -11.57 -8.47 -14.13
CA ALA A 88 -11.45 -9.70 -14.90
C ALA A 88 -12.75 -10.06 -15.61
N ALA A 89 -13.90 -9.93 -14.94
CA ALA A 89 -15.23 -10.12 -15.56
C ALA A 89 -15.51 -9.10 -16.68
N ASP A 90 -14.98 -7.88 -16.55
CA ASP A 90 -15.05 -6.83 -17.58
C ASP A 90 -14.06 -7.08 -18.76
N GLY A 91 -13.31 -8.19 -18.78
CA GLY A 91 -12.37 -8.54 -19.85
C GLY A 91 -11.02 -7.80 -19.80
N LEU A 92 -10.72 -7.13 -18.69
CA LEU A 92 -9.49 -6.34 -18.53
C LEU A 92 -8.30 -7.13 -17.95
N ALA A 93 -8.45 -8.45 -17.79
CA ALA A 93 -7.46 -9.34 -17.19
C ALA A 93 -6.68 -10.14 -18.25
N ASP A 94 -5.39 -10.35 -17.97
CA ASP A 94 -4.56 -11.37 -18.61
C ASP A 94 -4.34 -12.52 -17.62
N GLY A 95 -5.27 -13.45 -17.57
CA GLY A 95 -5.35 -14.56 -16.63
C GLY A 95 -6.25 -14.25 -15.42
N ALA A 96 -6.27 -15.16 -14.44
CA ALA A 96 -7.09 -15.02 -13.25
C ALA A 96 -6.48 -14.04 -12.23
N PRO A 97 -7.31 -13.32 -11.45
CA PRO A 97 -6.83 -12.62 -10.26
C PRO A 97 -6.19 -13.58 -9.25
N PHE A 98 -5.25 -13.08 -8.46
CA PHE A 98 -4.56 -13.88 -7.45
C PHE A 98 -4.55 -13.16 -6.10
N THR A 99 -4.87 -13.88 -5.01
CA THR A 99 -4.78 -13.35 -3.64
C THR A 99 -3.34 -13.46 -3.15
N TYR A 100 -2.76 -12.34 -2.65
CA TYR A 100 -1.38 -12.32 -2.18
C TYR A 100 -1.23 -12.10 -0.67
N ALA A 101 -2.23 -11.49 0.00
CA ALA A 101 -2.18 -11.20 1.44
C ALA A 101 -3.56 -10.97 2.04
N LEU A 102 -3.62 -10.96 3.37
CA LEU A 102 -4.75 -10.47 4.16
C LEU A 102 -4.29 -9.27 4.97
N GLY A 103 -5.05 -8.17 4.89
CA GLY A 103 -4.73 -6.93 5.58
C GLY A 103 -5.26 -6.94 7.02
N THR A 104 -4.53 -6.25 7.91
CA THR A 104 -4.92 -6.05 9.31
C THR A 104 -5.26 -4.59 9.54
N LEU A 105 -6.44 -4.32 10.13
CA LEU A 105 -6.87 -2.99 10.55
C LEU A 105 -6.40 -2.72 11.97
N VAL A 106 -5.91 -1.51 12.25
CA VAL A 106 -5.49 -1.07 13.58
C VAL A 106 -6.12 0.28 13.96
N LEU A 107 -6.36 0.47 15.25
CA LEU A 107 -6.59 1.77 15.86
C LEU A 107 -5.22 2.35 16.25
N TRP A 108 -4.86 3.47 15.67
CA TRP A 108 -3.60 4.19 15.94
C TRP A 108 -3.88 5.51 16.67
N VAL A 109 -3.02 5.85 17.64
CA VAL A 109 -3.02 7.13 18.35
C VAL A 109 -1.59 7.66 18.48
N PRO A 110 -1.36 8.99 18.55
CA PRO A 110 -0.04 9.55 18.79
C PRO A 110 0.52 9.16 20.17
N ASN A 111 1.84 9.14 20.32
CA ASN A 111 2.53 8.75 21.57
C ASN A 111 2.05 9.53 22.81
N GLY A 112 1.78 10.83 22.68
CA GLY A 112 1.26 11.67 23.76
C GLY A 112 -0.23 11.53 24.05
N SER A 113 -0.96 10.59 23.41
CA SER A 113 -2.39 10.38 23.64
C SER A 113 -2.66 9.83 25.04
N PRO A 114 -3.63 10.40 25.79
CA PRO A 114 -4.04 9.87 27.10
C PRO A 114 -4.90 8.60 27.02
N LEU A 115 -5.31 8.18 25.82
CA LEU A 115 -6.21 7.05 25.63
C LEU A 115 -5.52 5.72 25.97
N ASP A 116 -6.14 4.94 26.85
CA ASP A 116 -5.72 3.57 27.14
C ASP A 116 -6.38 2.61 26.13
N LEU A 117 -5.65 2.31 25.05
CA LEU A 117 -6.13 1.43 24.00
C LEU A 117 -6.31 -0.02 24.48
N GLY A 118 -5.48 -0.48 25.40
CA GLY A 118 -5.53 -1.85 25.93
C GLY A 118 -6.82 -2.11 26.71
N LYS A 119 -7.26 -1.12 27.49
CA LYS A 119 -8.47 -1.20 28.30
C LYS A 119 -9.75 -0.90 27.52
N ALA A 120 -9.72 0.15 26.69
CA ALA A 120 -10.92 0.67 26.04
C ALA A 120 -11.14 0.12 24.62
N GLY A 121 -10.09 -0.37 23.94
CA GLY A 121 -10.22 -0.81 22.56
C GLY A 121 -10.75 0.30 21.65
N LEU A 122 -11.69 -0.05 20.75
CA LEU A 122 -12.38 0.91 19.88
C LEU A 122 -13.27 1.89 20.69
N ALA A 123 -13.73 1.54 21.91
CA ALA A 123 -14.55 2.44 22.73
C ALA A 123 -13.79 3.72 23.12
N ALA A 124 -12.45 3.72 23.10
CA ALA A 124 -11.64 4.92 23.27
C ALA A 124 -12.02 6.05 22.29
N LEU A 125 -12.57 5.73 21.13
CA LEU A 125 -13.01 6.73 20.12
C LEU A 125 -14.26 7.50 20.54
N ALA A 126 -15.04 6.98 21.51
CA ALA A 126 -16.19 7.68 22.07
C ALA A 126 -15.79 8.74 23.10
N ASP A 127 -14.56 8.68 23.65
CA ASP A 127 -14.05 9.64 24.62
C ASP A 127 -14.27 11.09 24.13
N PRO A 128 -14.75 12.01 24.99
CA PRO A 128 -14.92 13.43 24.65
C PRO A 128 -13.63 14.12 24.20
N ALA A 129 -12.46 13.67 24.66
CA ALA A 129 -11.15 14.20 24.23
C ALA A 129 -10.84 13.85 22.75
N VAL A 130 -11.46 12.81 22.20
CA VAL A 130 -11.36 12.46 20.78
C VAL A 130 -12.35 13.28 19.98
N ARG A 131 -11.87 14.33 19.33
CA ARG A 131 -12.69 15.22 18.49
C ARG A 131 -12.69 14.84 17.03
N LYS A 132 -11.58 14.26 16.55
CA LYS A 132 -11.39 13.86 15.14
C LYS A 132 -10.70 12.50 15.06
N VAL A 133 -11.21 11.66 14.16
CA VAL A 133 -10.69 10.31 13.85
C VAL A 133 -10.48 10.20 12.35
N ALA A 134 -9.26 9.95 11.92
CA ALA A 134 -8.96 9.75 10.50
C ALA A 134 -9.30 8.33 10.06
N ILE A 135 -9.97 8.22 8.92
CA ILE A 135 -10.17 6.98 8.17
C ILE A 135 -9.94 7.24 6.68
N ALA A 136 -9.66 6.22 5.90
CA ALA A 136 -9.76 6.33 4.45
C ALA A 136 -11.23 6.44 4.02
N ASN A 137 -11.49 7.01 2.83
CA ASN A 137 -12.86 7.10 2.29
C ASN A 137 -13.43 5.69 2.05
N PRO A 138 -14.52 5.28 2.74
CA PRO A 138 -15.07 3.94 2.63
C PRO A 138 -15.63 3.59 1.25
N ALA A 139 -15.96 4.58 0.41
CA ALA A 139 -16.40 4.36 -0.95
C ALA A 139 -15.25 4.01 -1.92
N LEU A 140 -14.01 4.33 -1.57
CA LEU A 140 -12.83 4.18 -2.44
C LEU A 140 -11.78 3.22 -1.90
N ALA A 141 -11.71 3.06 -0.58
CA ALA A 141 -10.65 2.32 0.09
C ALA A 141 -11.20 1.22 0.99
N PRO A 142 -10.78 -0.05 0.80
CA PRO A 142 -11.27 -1.19 1.57
C PRO A 142 -11.06 -1.05 3.08
N TYR A 143 -9.92 -0.52 3.52
CA TYR A 143 -9.68 -0.22 4.93
C TYR A 143 -10.64 0.85 5.50
N GLY A 144 -11.11 1.77 4.66
CA GLY A 144 -12.15 2.72 5.05
C GLY A 144 -13.49 2.04 5.28
N ALA A 145 -13.88 1.10 4.40
CA ALA A 145 -15.06 0.28 4.56
C ALA A 145 -14.97 -0.60 5.83
N ALA A 146 -13.84 -1.30 6.02
CA ALA A 146 -13.57 -2.09 7.21
C ALA A 146 -13.61 -1.24 8.51
N SER A 147 -13.12 0.00 8.46
CA SER A 147 -13.21 0.93 9.60
C SER A 147 -14.65 1.22 10.00
N VAL A 148 -15.52 1.49 9.01
CA VAL A 148 -16.95 1.74 9.27
C VAL A 148 -17.65 0.47 9.78
N GLU A 149 -17.34 -0.70 9.23
CA GLU A 149 -17.87 -1.99 9.67
C GLU A 149 -17.47 -2.28 11.14
N ALA A 150 -16.20 -2.08 11.48
CA ALA A 150 -15.70 -2.27 12.83
C ALA A 150 -16.36 -1.31 13.85
N LEU A 151 -16.52 -0.04 13.48
CA LEU A 151 -17.22 0.94 14.31
C LEU A 151 -18.69 0.57 14.52
N ARG A 152 -19.36 0.06 13.49
CA ARG A 152 -20.74 -0.42 13.56
C ARG A 152 -20.86 -1.66 14.43
N SER A 153 -20.00 -2.64 14.24
CA SER A 153 -19.93 -3.86 15.05
C SER A 153 -19.71 -3.56 16.55
N ALA A 154 -18.93 -2.51 16.85
CA ALA A 154 -18.70 -2.05 18.22
C ALA A 154 -19.83 -1.14 18.78
N GLY A 155 -20.89 -0.86 18.03
CA GLY A 155 -21.97 0.06 18.44
C GLY A 155 -21.56 1.54 18.48
N LEU A 156 -20.44 1.91 17.89
CA LEU A 156 -19.82 3.24 17.98
C LEU A 156 -20.16 4.16 16.81
N GLU A 157 -20.81 3.66 15.76
CA GLU A 157 -21.05 4.41 14.50
C GLU A 157 -21.69 5.79 14.76
N ALA A 158 -22.74 5.85 15.59
CA ALA A 158 -23.43 7.10 15.89
C ALA A 158 -22.55 8.10 16.66
N ALA A 159 -21.80 7.60 17.66
CA ALA A 159 -20.95 8.43 18.52
C ALA A 159 -19.74 9.01 17.77
N VAL A 160 -19.22 8.28 16.77
CA VAL A 160 -17.99 8.64 16.06
C VAL A 160 -18.27 9.31 14.70
N ARG A 161 -19.46 9.15 14.12
CA ARG A 161 -19.79 9.63 12.77
C ARG A 161 -19.41 11.09 12.51
N ARG A 162 -19.67 11.98 13.45
CA ARG A 162 -19.35 13.42 13.33
C ARG A 162 -17.86 13.73 13.56
N LYS A 163 -17.11 12.80 14.11
CA LYS A 163 -15.66 12.91 14.37
C LYS A 163 -14.83 12.43 13.17
N LEU A 164 -15.44 11.73 12.20
CA LEU A 164 -14.70 11.11 11.10
C LEU A 164 -14.17 12.14 10.10
N VAL A 165 -12.86 12.12 9.90
CA VAL A 165 -12.14 12.84 8.82
C VAL A 165 -11.73 11.81 7.78
N ARG A 166 -12.19 11.98 6.54
CA ARG A 166 -12.00 11.01 5.46
C ARG A 166 -10.89 11.45 4.52
N GLY A 167 -9.82 10.65 4.45
CA GLY A 167 -8.78 10.77 3.43
C GLY A 167 -9.18 10.04 2.15
N GLN A 168 -8.74 10.50 0.99
CA GLN A 168 -9.01 9.83 -0.30
C GLN A 168 -8.41 8.42 -0.35
N SER A 169 -7.33 8.18 0.41
CA SER A 169 -6.68 6.88 0.56
C SER A 169 -6.22 6.68 2.01
N VAL A 170 -5.75 5.48 2.32
CA VAL A 170 -5.11 5.20 3.63
C VAL A 170 -3.85 6.02 3.85
N ALA A 171 -3.12 6.39 2.79
CA ALA A 171 -1.96 7.26 2.90
C ALA A 171 -2.34 8.68 3.36
N GLN A 172 -3.43 9.25 2.84
CA GLN A 172 -3.92 10.55 3.30
C GLN A 172 -4.47 10.48 4.73
N ALA A 173 -5.16 9.39 5.10
CA ALA A 173 -5.57 9.17 6.49
C ALA A 173 -4.35 9.11 7.44
N ALA A 174 -3.27 8.45 7.02
CA ALA A 174 -2.00 8.41 7.74
C ALA A 174 -1.35 9.81 7.87
N GLN A 175 -1.41 10.63 6.82
CA GLN A 175 -0.95 12.03 6.87
C GLN A 175 -1.74 12.86 7.88
N PHE A 176 -3.07 12.69 7.95
CA PHE A 176 -3.89 13.35 8.98
C PHE A 176 -3.49 12.93 10.40
N ALA A 177 -3.14 11.65 10.59
CA ALA A 177 -2.66 11.14 11.87
C ALA A 177 -1.32 11.79 12.27
N LEU A 178 -0.37 11.87 11.34
CA LEU A 178 0.96 12.45 11.56
C LEU A 178 0.95 13.96 11.76
N SER A 179 0.01 14.67 11.13
CA SER A 179 -0.07 16.14 11.24
C SER A 179 -0.58 16.64 12.59
N GLY A 180 -1.00 15.75 13.49
CA GLY A 180 -1.58 16.12 14.79
C GLY A 180 -3.00 16.69 14.72
N ASN A 181 -3.60 16.75 13.52
CA ASN A 181 -4.94 17.30 13.32
C ASN A 181 -6.07 16.36 13.75
N VAL A 182 -5.75 15.11 14.08
CA VAL A 182 -6.68 14.10 14.59
C VAL A 182 -6.11 13.42 15.85
N GLN A 183 -6.99 12.98 16.74
CA GLN A 183 -6.59 12.32 17.99
C GLN A 183 -6.42 10.82 17.83
N ALA A 184 -7.00 10.24 16.77
CA ALA A 184 -6.90 8.82 16.47
C ALA A 184 -7.07 8.57 14.97
N ALA A 185 -6.66 7.41 14.50
CA ALA A 185 -6.88 6.96 13.13
C ALA A 185 -7.11 5.45 13.07
N LEU A 186 -7.96 5.01 12.13
CA LEU A 186 -8.07 3.60 11.75
C LEU A 186 -7.27 3.39 10.47
N LEU A 187 -6.19 2.62 10.58
CA LEU A 187 -5.16 2.49 9.55
C LEU A 187 -4.82 1.02 9.27
N PRO A 188 -4.19 0.71 8.12
CA PRO A 188 -3.53 -0.57 7.91
C PRO A 188 -2.37 -0.76 8.89
N LEU A 189 -2.20 -1.97 9.42
CA LEU A 189 -1.05 -2.33 10.25
C LEU A 189 0.27 -2.08 9.49
N SER A 190 0.30 -2.37 8.20
CA SER A 190 1.46 -2.13 7.33
C SER A 190 1.95 -0.69 7.31
N LEU A 191 1.05 0.29 7.43
CA LEU A 191 1.43 1.70 7.58
C LEU A 191 1.76 2.04 9.03
N ALA A 192 0.98 1.55 9.99
CA ALA A 192 1.15 1.89 11.40
C ALA A 192 2.51 1.42 11.97
N GLN A 193 3.05 0.30 11.48
CA GLN A 193 4.35 -0.23 11.89
C GLN A 193 5.53 0.25 11.03
N ALA A 194 5.27 0.97 9.95
CA ALA A 194 6.32 1.57 9.12
C ALA A 194 6.61 3.02 9.55
N PRO A 195 7.86 3.52 9.38
CA PRO A 195 8.15 4.93 9.56
C PRO A 195 7.32 5.80 8.59
N PRO A 196 6.93 7.01 9.02
CA PRO A 196 7.17 7.63 10.33
C PRO A 196 6.15 7.26 11.43
N LEU A 197 5.05 6.55 11.09
CA LEU A 197 3.95 6.26 12.03
C LEU A 197 4.38 5.41 13.23
N SER A 198 5.29 4.44 13.02
CA SER A 198 5.81 3.58 14.08
C SER A 198 6.56 4.32 15.18
N GLY A 199 7.24 5.42 14.83
CA GLY A 199 7.93 6.29 15.79
C GLY A 199 7.04 7.37 16.41
N ALA A 200 5.92 7.73 15.75
CA ALA A 200 5.06 8.83 16.14
C ALA A 200 3.87 8.43 17.01
N GLY A 201 3.56 7.14 17.12
CA GLY A 201 2.39 6.68 17.85
C GLY A 201 2.44 5.20 18.21
N ARG A 202 1.33 4.75 18.79
CA ARG A 202 1.09 3.34 19.12
C ARG A 202 -0.23 2.88 18.54
N HIS A 203 -0.39 1.58 18.38
CA HIS A 203 -1.60 1.02 17.80
C HIS A 203 -2.11 -0.19 18.57
N LEU A 204 -3.38 -0.51 18.35
CA LEU A 204 -4.06 -1.71 18.79
C LEU A 204 -4.71 -2.38 17.57
N VAL A 205 -4.55 -3.68 17.45
CA VAL A 205 -5.23 -4.45 16.39
C VAL A 205 -6.74 -4.44 16.62
N VAL A 206 -7.49 -4.04 15.60
CA VAL A 206 -8.95 -4.12 15.62
C VAL A 206 -9.36 -5.59 15.48
N PRO A 207 -10.32 -6.09 16.31
CA PRO A 207 -10.72 -7.49 16.24
C PRO A 207 -11.14 -7.90 14.82
N PRO A 208 -10.54 -8.94 14.23
CA PRO A 208 -10.85 -9.36 12.85
C PRO A 208 -12.32 -9.70 12.61
N ALA A 209 -13.01 -10.21 13.64
CA ALA A 209 -14.43 -10.54 13.58
C ALA A 209 -15.35 -9.31 13.48
N SER A 210 -14.83 -8.09 13.68
CA SER A 210 -15.63 -6.85 13.65
C SER A 210 -15.83 -6.27 12.24
N HIS A 211 -15.17 -6.81 11.23
CA HIS A 211 -15.27 -6.39 9.83
C HIS A 211 -15.01 -7.56 8.89
N ARG A 212 -15.40 -7.42 7.63
CA ARG A 212 -15.07 -8.42 6.60
C ARG A 212 -13.55 -8.52 6.41
N PRO A 213 -13.01 -9.71 6.05
CA PRO A 213 -11.60 -9.88 5.72
C PRO A 213 -11.15 -8.87 4.65
N ILE A 214 -9.99 -8.27 4.86
CA ILE A 214 -9.41 -7.32 3.89
C ILE A 214 -8.47 -8.12 2.99
N GLU A 215 -9.04 -8.84 2.02
CA GLU A 215 -8.27 -9.66 1.10
C GLU A 215 -7.55 -8.79 0.05
N GLN A 216 -6.23 -8.97 -0.03
CA GLN A 216 -5.40 -8.27 -0.99
C GLN A 216 -5.25 -9.14 -2.24
N ALA A 217 -5.62 -8.63 -3.41
CA ALA A 217 -5.51 -9.39 -4.64
C ALA A 217 -4.88 -8.58 -5.78
N GLY A 218 -4.19 -9.29 -6.67
CA GLY A 218 -3.54 -8.73 -7.85
C GLY A 218 -4.18 -9.21 -9.15
N LEU A 219 -3.91 -8.44 -10.22
CA LEU A 219 -4.38 -8.71 -11.56
C LEU A 219 -3.35 -8.22 -12.58
N VAL A 220 -2.91 -9.08 -13.48
CA VAL A 220 -2.14 -8.68 -14.68
C VAL A 220 -3.15 -8.13 -15.68
N LEU A 221 -2.85 -6.98 -16.28
CA LEU A 221 -3.78 -6.30 -17.17
C LEU A 221 -3.69 -6.79 -18.62
N ALA A 222 -4.84 -6.99 -19.27
CA ALA A 222 -4.92 -7.46 -20.66
C ALA A 222 -4.24 -6.49 -21.64
N ALA A 223 -4.32 -5.18 -21.37
CA ALA A 223 -3.71 -4.13 -22.20
C ALA A 223 -2.19 -3.98 -21.99
N SER A 224 -1.61 -4.66 -20.99
CA SER A 224 -0.18 -4.60 -20.72
C SER A 224 0.66 -5.03 -21.93
N ARG A 225 1.71 -4.28 -22.21
CA ARG A 225 2.75 -4.68 -23.18
C ARG A 225 3.84 -5.52 -22.51
N GLU A 226 3.92 -5.48 -21.18
CA GLU A 226 4.90 -6.15 -20.34
C GLU A 226 4.30 -7.34 -19.57
N LYS A 227 3.33 -8.07 -20.15
CA LYS A 227 2.61 -9.20 -19.50
C LYS A 227 3.52 -10.25 -18.89
N ALA A 228 4.59 -10.63 -19.60
CA ALA A 228 5.55 -11.62 -19.13
C ALA A 228 6.28 -11.13 -17.87
N LEU A 229 6.66 -9.83 -17.83
CA LEU A 229 7.32 -9.21 -16.70
C LEU A 229 6.34 -9.05 -15.51
N ALA A 230 5.11 -8.63 -15.79
CA ALA A 230 4.05 -8.54 -14.78
C ALA A 230 3.74 -9.90 -14.13
N ARG A 231 3.66 -10.98 -14.92
CA ARG A 231 3.51 -12.36 -14.39
C ARG A 231 4.76 -12.80 -13.61
N SER A 232 5.96 -12.39 -14.01
CA SER A 232 7.19 -12.68 -13.27
C SER A 232 7.18 -12.00 -11.91
N PHE A 233 6.77 -10.72 -11.84
CA PHE A 233 6.60 -10.00 -10.58
C PHE A 233 5.52 -10.63 -9.70
N ALA A 234 4.39 -11.03 -10.27
CA ALA A 234 3.33 -11.73 -9.54
C ALA A 234 3.84 -13.04 -8.91
N ARG A 235 4.61 -13.85 -9.65
CA ARG A 235 5.24 -15.06 -9.10
C ARG A 235 6.26 -14.74 -8.00
N TRP A 236 7.06 -13.67 -8.15
CA TRP A 236 7.98 -13.19 -7.13
C TRP A 236 7.24 -12.81 -5.84
N LEU A 237 6.17 -12.03 -5.97
CA LEU A 237 5.31 -11.62 -4.86
C LEU A 237 4.70 -12.81 -4.10
N LEU A 238 4.24 -13.83 -4.83
CA LEU A 238 3.64 -15.05 -4.27
C LEU A 238 4.67 -16.08 -3.79
N GLY A 239 5.91 -15.94 -4.22
CA GLY A 239 7.03 -16.81 -3.86
C GLY A 239 7.55 -16.57 -2.44
N PRO A 240 8.52 -17.41 -1.96
CA PRO A 240 9.07 -17.27 -0.62
C PRO A 240 9.60 -15.87 -0.29
N PRO A 241 10.38 -15.18 -1.17
CA PRO A 241 10.87 -13.83 -0.86
C PRO A 241 9.74 -12.82 -0.68
N GLY A 242 8.74 -12.83 -1.56
CA GLY A 242 7.60 -11.91 -1.48
C GLY A 242 6.75 -12.15 -0.25
N ARG A 243 6.46 -13.39 0.07
CA ARG A 243 5.70 -13.77 1.27
C ARG A 243 6.41 -13.34 2.56
N GLU A 244 7.73 -13.49 2.63
CA GLU A 244 8.53 -13.04 3.77
C GLU A 244 8.43 -11.52 3.96
N VAL A 245 8.58 -10.74 2.89
CA VAL A 245 8.43 -9.27 2.93
C VAL A 245 7.02 -8.89 3.38
N LEU A 246 5.97 -9.52 2.84
CA LEU A 246 4.58 -9.26 3.23
C LEU A 246 4.35 -9.55 4.72
N ALA A 247 4.80 -10.71 5.22
CA ALA A 247 4.65 -11.08 6.63
C ALA A 247 5.33 -10.06 7.57
N ARG A 248 6.57 -9.66 7.26
CA ARG A 248 7.30 -8.64 8.03
C ARG A 248 6.64 -7.27 7.97
N SER A 249 5.90 -7.00 6.90
CA SER A 249 5.18 -5.73 6.69
C SER A 249 3.76 -5.74 7.31
N GLY A 250 3.42 -6.70 8.18
CA GLY A 250 2.15 -6.73 8.92
C GLY A 250 0.97 -7.30 8.14
N TYR A 251 1.21 -8.09 7.11
CA TYR A 251 0.17 -8.85 6.41
C TYR A 251 0.08 -10.28 6.94
N ALA A 252 -1.13 -10.78 7.10
CA ALA A 252 -1.34 -12.21 7.19
C ALA A 252 -1.28 -12.83 5.78
N LEU A 253 -0.77 -14.05 5.71
CA LEU A 253 -0.58 -14.73 4.43
C LEU A 253 -1.71 -15.75 4.20
N PRO A 254 -2.29 -15.81 2.97
CA PRO A 254 -3.24 -16.86 2.65
C PRO A 254 -2.56 -18.24 2.73
N PRO A 255 -3.30 -19.33 3.05
CA PRO A 255 -2.80 -20.68 2.94
C PRO A 255 -2.26 -20.95 1.52
N ARG A 256 -1.31 -21.89 1.42
CA ARG A 256 -0.75 -22.36 0.13
C ARG A 256 -1.70 -23.31 -0.54
#